data_3c44cadefb5536b17d552ce38d0c07cb
#
_entry.id   3c44cadefb5536b17d552ce38d0c07cb
#
_cell.length_a   1.000
_cell.length_b   1.000
_cell.length_c   1.000
_cell.angle_alpha   90.00
_cell.angle_beta   90.00
_cell.angle_gamma   90.00
#
_symmetry.space_group_name_H-M   'P 1'
#
loop_
_entity.id
_entity.type
_entity.pdbx_description
1 polymer ?
#
loop_
_entity_poly.entity_id
_entity_poly.type
_entity_poly.pdbx_seq_one_letter_code
_entity_poly.pdbx_strand_id
1 'polypeptide(L)'
;MGTRKQMPNTKRRGMVAPAPRIDAVLEIVVGLHARGPDASLPRRLVPLFRELALEPPPRDPDEIEDMIWAHWIAHHDVSSSAAMAAAIEAMGAGAFDLARPMLDRLVAREPSWAEAWNKRGTLAFVEKRDGDALADIEQTLLLEPRHFGAVSGFGQICLRAGRLAEARAAFQVALSINPHLLGVREAVEELGATPHLRLH
;
A
#
# COMPACT_ATOMS: atom_id res chain seq x y z
N MET A 1 56.84 -11.07 2.06
CA MET A 1 56.11 -9.81 2.33
C MET A 1 54.97 -9.69 1.36
N GLY A 2 53.76 -10.16 1.73
CA GLY A 2 52.58 -10.16 0.90
C GLY A 2 51.56 -9.17 1.48
N THR A 3 51.35 -8.09 0.79
CA THR A 3 50.35 -7.06 1.15
C THR A 3 48.93 -7.54 0.83
N ARG A 4 48.17 -7.80 1.88
CA ARG A 4 46.74 -8.14 1.85
C ARG A 4 45.95 -6.86 1.48
N LYS A 5 45.46 -6.81 0.25
CA LYS A 5 44.59 -5.74 -0.22
C LYS A 5 43.22 -5.89 0.44
N GLN A 6 42.89 -5.00 1.37
CA GLN A 6 41.57 -4.87 1.99
C GLN A 6 40.59 -4.35 0.96
N MET A 7 39.56 -5.13 0.64
CA MET A 7 38.42 -4.66 -0.17
C MET A 7 37.52 -3.74 0.67
N PRO A 8 37.04 -2.63 0.14
CA PRO A 8 36.14 -1.76 0.87
C PRO A 8 34.75 -2.44 1.00
N ASN A 9 34.30 -2.49 2.25
CA ASN A 9 32.97 -2.95 2.64
C ASN A 9 31.92 -1.93 2.15
N THR A 10 31.34 -2.17 0.98
CA THR A 10 30.20 -1.41 0.48
C THR A 10 28.94 -1.82 1.25
N LYS A 11 28.70 -1.16 2.38
CA LYS A 11 27.35 -1.15 3.01
C LYS A 11 26.36 -0.71 1.94
N ARG A 12 25.50 -1.63 1.48
CA ARG A 12 24.32 -1.29 0.69
C ARG A 12 23.48 -0.32 1.54
N ARG A 13 23.55 0.96 1.26
CA ARG A 13 22.57 1.95 1.70
C ARG A 13 21.24 1.51 1.11
N GLY A 14 20.26 1.20 1.96
CA GLY A 14 18.88 1.05 1.52
C GLY A 14 18.50 2.26 0.67
N MET A 15 18.06 2.02 -0.55
CA MET A 15 17.68 3.09 -1.46
C MET A 15 16.42 3.74 -0.92
N VAL A 16 16.55 4.96 -0.39
CA VAL A 16 15.42 5.82 -0.06
C VAL A 16 14.70 6.16 -1.38
N ALA A 17 13.37 6.08 -1.38
CA ALA A 17 12.58 6.42 -2.55
C ALA A 17 12.93 7.82 -3.08
N PRO A 18 13.07 8.02 -4.39
CA PRO A 18 13.37 9.33 -4.94
C PRO A 18 12.20 10.30 -4.66
N ALA A 19 12.53 11.47 -4.13
CA ALA A 19 11.57 12.51 -3.75
C ALA A 19 10.53 12.83 -4.86
N PRO A 20 10.88 12.96 -6.15
CA PRO A 20 9.91 13.22 -7.23
C PRO A 20 8.81 12.15 -7.35
N ARG A 21 9.10 10.89 -7.01
CA ARG A 21 8.10 9.83 -7.08
C ARG A 21 7.13 9.86 -5.91
N ILE A 22 7.57 10.25 -4.73
CA ILE A 22 6.69 10.49 -3.58
C ILE A 22 5.72 11.62 -3.91
N ASP A 23 6.19 12.72 -4.49
CA ASP A 23 5.36 13.88 -4.83
C ASP A 23 4.30 13.50 -5.88
N ALA A 24 4.65 12.72 -6.91
CA ALA A 24 3.71 12.25 -7.92
C ALA A 24 2.60 11.34 -7.34
N VAL A 25 2.95 10.42 -6.44
CA VAL A 25 1.95 9.56 -5.78
C VAL A 25 1.11 10.37 -4.79
N LEU A 26 1.68 11.37 -4.11
CA LEU A 26 0.92 12.27 -3.24
C LEU A 26 -0.18 13.02 -4.01
N GLU A 27 0.12 13.54 -5.19
CA GLU A 27 -0.89 14.21 -6.05
C GLU A 27 -2.06 13.26 -6.38
N ILE A 28 -1.78 11.98 -6.63
CA ILE A 28 -2.82 10.97 -6.82
C ILE A 28 -3.62 10.80 -5.54
N VAL A 29 -2.96 10.60 -4.40
CA VAL A 29 -3.61 10.35 -3.10
C VAL A 29 -4.52 11.50 -2.70
N VAL A 30 -4.08 12.74 -2.79
CA VAL A 30 -4.93 13.89 -2.42
C VAL A 30 -6.07 14.14 -3.42
N GLY A 31 -5.94 13.63 -4.63
CA GLY A 31 -6.97 13.72 -5.69
C GLY A 31 -7.95 12.53 -5.74
N LEU A 32 -7.84 11.54 -4.83
CA LEU A 32 -8.63 10.29 -4.91
C LEU A 32 -10.14 10.52 -4.84
N HIS A 33 -10.60 11.50 -4.05
CA HIS A 33 -12.03 11.82 -3.92
C HIS A 33 -12.71 12.22 -5.24
N ALA A 34 -11.93 12.70 -6.23
CA ALA A 34 -12.43 13.08 -7.55
C ALA A 34 -12.42 11.91 -8.56
N ARG A 35 -11.89 10.74 -8.17
CA ARG A 35 -11.76 9.58 -9.06
C ARG A 35 -12.80 8.52 -8.72
N GLY A 36 -13.47 7.99 -9.73
CA GLY A 36 -14.29 6.79 -9.61
C GLY A 36 -13.42 5.53 -9.69
N PRO A 37 -13.85 4.41 -9.07
CA PRO A 37 -13.19 3.12 -9.23
C PRO A 37 -13.30 2.63 -10.69
N ASP A 38 -12.36 1.76 -11.11
CA ASP A 38 -12.42 1.12 -12.41
C ASP A 38 -13.72 0.32 -12.58
N ALA A 39 -14.31 0.34 -13.79
CA ALA A 39 -15.59 -0.31 -14.07
C ALA A 39 -15.53 -1.85 -13.96
N SER A 40 -14.34 -2.44 -14.00
CA SER A 40 -14.11 -3.88 -13.80
C SER A 40 -14.24 -4.32 -12.35
N LEU A 41 -14.15 -3.37 -11.39
CA LEU A 41 -14.25 -3.68 -9.97
C LEU A 41 -15.66 -4.10 -9.54
N PRO A 42 -15.78 -5.01 -8.57
CA PRO A 42 -17.06 -5.51 -8.12
C PRO A 42 -17.98 -4.40 -7.59
N ARG A 43 -19.16 -4.25 -8.17
CA ARG A 43 -20.18 -3.29 -7.69
C ARG A 43 -20.60 -3.54 -6.24
N ARG A 44 -20.36 -4.74 -5.71
CA ARG A 44 -20.62 -5.14 -4.32
C ARG A 44 -19.81 -4.37 -3.28
N LEU A 45 -18.69 -3.73 -3.68
CA LEU A 45 -17.90 -2.88 -2.79
C LEU A 45 -18.64 -1.59 -2.40
N VAL A 46 -19.52 -1.07 -3.24
CA VAL A 46 -20.23 0.21 -2.98
C VAL A 46 -21.01 0.21 -1.66
N PRO A 47 -21.89 -0.80 -1.38
CA PRO A 47 -22.59 -0.84 -0.10
C PRO A 47 -21.66 -1.02 1.08
N LEU A 48 -20.58 -1.83 0.96
CA LEU A 48 -19.63 -2.05 2.05
C LEU A 48 -18.91 -0.75 2.45
N PHE A 49 -18.45 0.03 1.48
CA PHE A 49 -17.84 1.33 1.78
C PHE A 49 -18.84 2.34 2.38
N ARG A 50 -20.12 2.27 2.01
CA ARG A 50 -21.15 3.11 2.63
C ARG A 50 -21.39 2.73 4.08
N GLU A 51 -21.43 1.43 4.39
CA GLU A 51 -21.55 0.96 5.78
C GLU A 51 -20.33 1.32 6.61
N LEU A 52 -19.12 1.12 6.07
CA LEU A 52 -17.86 1.42 6.73
C LEU A 52 -17.73 2.92 7.09
N ALA A 53 -18.35 3.81 6.30
CA ALA A 53 -18.31 5.25 6.52
C ALA A 53 -19.31 5.74 7.60
N LEU A 54 -20.17 4.87 8.14
CA LEU A 54 -21.11 5.24 9.18
C LEU A 54 -20.44 5.22 10.58
N GLU A 55 -20.87 6.14 11.46
CA GLU A 55 -20.42 6.20 12.87
C GLU A 55 -21.64 6.25 13.80
N PRO A 56 -21.99 5.17 14.51
CA PRO A 56 -21.40 3.82 14.43
C PRO A 56 -21.84 3.07 13.16
N PRO A 57 -21.02 2.13 12.65
CA PRO A 57 -21.43 1.28 11.54
C PRO A 57 -22.48 0.25 11.99
N PRO A 58 -23.30 -0.30 11.06
CA PRO A 58 -24.36 -1.24 11.40
C PRO A 58 -23.85 -2.64 11.77
N ARG A 59 -22.60 -2.95 11.41
CA ARG A 59 -21.86 -4.18 11.71
C ARG A 59 -20.50 -3.83 12.29
N ASP A 60 -19.80 -4.84 12.83
CA ASP A 60 -18.41 -4.67 13.24
C ASP A 60 -17.57 -4.13 12.07
N PRO A 61 -16.83 -3.04 12.24
CA PRO A 61 -15.96 -2.50 11.21
C PRO A 61 -14.97 -3.51 10.65
N ASP A 62 -14.42 -4.40 11.49
CA ASP A 62 -13.48 -5.43 11.09
C ASP A 62 -14.15 -6.44 10.16
N GLU A 63 -15.41 -6.82 10.41
CA GLU A 63 -16.18 -7.71 9.50
C GLU A 63 -16.40 -7.04 8.13
N ILE A 64 -16.73 -5.75 8.10
CA ILE A 64 -16.93 -5.02 6.85
C ILE A 64 -15.60 -4.92 6.08
N GLU A 65 -14.51 -4.63 6.78
CA GLU A 65 -13.17 -4.56 6.21
C GLU A 65 -12.75 -5.91 5.60
N ASP A 66 -12.94 -7.01 6.33
CA ASP A 66 -12.66 -8.37 5.84
C ASP A 66 -13.44 -8.69 4.57
N MET A 67 -14.72 -8.29 4.50
CA MET A 67 -15.51 -8.47 3.28
C MET A 67 -14.95 -7.64 2.11
N ILE A 68 -14.49 -6.43 2.34
CA ILE A 68 -13.84 -5.61 1.31
C ILE A 68 -12.56 -6.29 0.82
N TRP A 69 -11.70 -6.74 1.74
CA TRP A 69 -10.48 -7.48 1.41
C TRP A 69 -10.77 -8.75 0.63
N ALA A 70 -11.78 -9.52 1.03
CA ALA A 70 -12.20 -10.73 0.31
C ALA A 70 -12.62 -10.42 -1.13
N HIS A 71 -13.31 -9.30 -1.37
CA HIS A 71 -13.68 -8.87 -2.73
C HIS A 71 -12.49 -8.40 -3.56
N TRP A 72 -11.50 -7.72 -2.97
CA TRP A 72 -10.30 -7.30 -3.67
C TRP A 72 -9.40 -8.49 -4.05
N ILE A 73 -9.30 -9.48 -3.15
CA ILE A 73 -8.49 -10.69 -3.36
C ILE A 73 -9.16 -11.65 -4.35
N ALA A 74 -10.50 -11.65 -4.45
CA ALA A 74 -11.20 -12.54 -5.35
C ALA A 74 -11.00 -12.16 -6.82
N HIS A 75 -10.77 -13.16 -7.66
CA HIS A 75 -10.69 -13.01 -9.11
C HIS A 75 -11.56 -14.06 -9.81
N HIS A 76 -12.11 -13.72 -10.98
CA HIS A 76 -12.99 -14.64 -11.74
C HIS A 76 -12.22 -15.82 -12.34
N ASP A 77 -10.96 -15.63 -12.68
CA ASP A 77 -10.09 -16.72 -13.14
C ASP A 77 -9.56 -17.51 -11.94
N VAL A 78 -9.88 -18.81 -11.93
CA VAL A 78 -9.52 -19.71 -10.83
C VAL A 78 -8.00 -19.86 -10.68
N SER A 79 -7.25 -19.84 -11.78
CA SER A 79 -5.80 -19.98 -11.72
C SER A 79 -5.12 -18.72 -11.21
N SER A 80 -5.65 -17.55 -11.52
CA SER A 80 -5.18 -16.26 -10.97
C SER A 80 -5.49 -16.16 -9.47
N SER A 81 -6.69 -16.59 -9.03
CA SER A 81 -7.05 -16.68 -7.61
C SER A 81 -6.13 -17.63 -6.84
N ALA A 82 -5.84 -18.82 -7.39
CA ALA A 82 -4.94 -19.78 -6.77
C ALA A 82 -3.49 -19.24 -6.67
N ALA A 83 -3.02 -18.56 -7.72
CA ALA A 83 -1.69 -17.94 -7.70
C ALA A 83 -1.59 -16.80 -6.68
N MET A 84 -2.65 -16.01 -6.49
CA MET A 84 -2.71 -14.97 -5.46
C MET A 84 -2.65 -15.60 -4.06
N ALA A 85 -3.45 -16.64 -3.80
CA ALA A 85 -3.43 -17.33 -2.51
C ALA A 85 -2.04 -17.88 -2.19
N ALA A 86 -1.39 -18.54 -3.15
CA ALA A 86 -0.02 -19.04 -2.99
C ALA A 86 1.01 -17.93 -2.77
N ALA A 87 0.85 -16.77 -3.43
CA ALA A 87 1.73 -15.62 -3.22
C ALA A 87 1.56 -15.03 -1.81
N ILE A 88 0.33 -14.91 -1.33
CA ILE A 88 0.02 -14.42 0.03
C ILE A 88 0.61 -15.39 1.08
N GLU A 89 0.45 -16.70 0.90
CA GLU A 89 1.04 -17.72 1.78
C GLU A 89 2.56 -17.61 1.82
N ALA A 90 3.19 -17.51 0.64
CA ALA A 90 4.64 -17.34 0.53
C ALA A 90 5.13 -16.05 1.21
N MET A 91 4.38 -14.93 1.08
CA MET A 91 4.68 -13.69 1.78
C MET A 91 4.57 -13.86 3.30
N GLY A 92 3.53 -14.51 3.78
CA GLY A 92 3.34 -14.80 5.21
C GLY A 92 4.43 -15.69 5.81
N ALA A 93 4.94 -16.63 5.02
CA ALA A 93 6.07 -17.49 5.38
C ALA A 93 7.45 -16.80 5.25
N GLY A 94 7.51 -15.54 4.76
CA GLY A 94 8.78 -14.85 4.50
C GLY A 94 9.53 -15.37 3.27
N ALA A 95 8.91 -16.21 2.45
CA ALA A 95 9.48 -16.80 1.24
C ALA A 95 9.37 -15.83 0.06
N PHE A 96 9.98 -14.66 0.18
CA PHE A 96 9.84 -13.54 -0.76
C PHE A 96 10.35 -13.87 -2.17
N ASP A 97 11.40 -14.69 -2.27
CA ASP A 97 11.94 -15.17 -3.56
C ASP A 97 10.93 -16.03 -4.34
N LEU A 98 10.00 -16.70 -3.63
CA LEU A 98 8.90 -17.45 -4.25
C LEU A 98 7.72 -16.54 -4.57
N ALA A 99 7.35 -15.62 -3.67
CA ALA A 99 6.22 -14.72 -3.83
C ALA A 99 6.41 -13.77 -5.03
N ARG A 100 7.60 -13.20 -5.18
CA ARG A 100 7.89 -12.20 -6.21
C ARG A 100 7.55 -12.66 -7.63
N PRO A 101 8.10 -13.77 -8.17
CA PRO A 101 7.77 -14.20 -9.52
C PRO A 101 6.29 -14.57 -9.71
N MET A 102 5.59 -14.94 -8.64
CA MET A 102 4.13 -15.18 -8.70
C MET A 102 3.38 -13.86 -8.91
N LEU A 103 3.71 -12.83 -8.13
CA LEU A 103 3.10 -11.50 -8.23
C LEU A 103 3.47 -10.80 -9.54
N ASP A 104 4.71 -10.93 -10.02
CA ASP A 104 5.13 -10.40 -11.32
C ASP A 104 4.31 -11.00 -12.48
N ARG A 105 4.04 -12.31 -12.44
CA ARG A 105 3.17 -12.97 -13.41
C ARG A 105 1.72 -12.54 -13.28
N LEU A 106 1.22 -12.34 -12.05
CA LEU A 106 -0.15 -11.88 -11.82
C LEU A 106 -0.39 -10.49 -12.40
N VAL A 107 0.45 -9.50 -12.11
CA VAL A 107 0.28 -8.14 -12.65
C VAL A 107 0.45 -8.09 -14.18
N ALA A 108 1.28 -8.97 -14.75
CA ALA A 108 1.44 -9.07 -16.20
C ALA A 108 0.23 -9.72 -16.88
N ARG A 109 -0.39 -10.72 -16.25
CA ARG A 109 -1.55 -11.45 -16.75
C ARG A 109 -2.86 -10.72 -16.54
N GLU A 110 -3.02 -10.10 -15.37
CA GLU A 110 -4.25 -9.43 -14.92
C GLU A 110 -3.94 -7.95 -14.57
N PRO A 111 -3.58 -7.10 -15.54
CA PRO A 111 -3.14 -5.73 -15.28
C PRO A 111 -4.25 -4.81 -14.73
N SER A 112 -5.52 -5.21 -14.84
CA SER A 112 -6.67 -4.51 -14.25
C SER A 112 -7.01 -4.94 -12.83
N TRP A 113 -6.30 -5.92 -12.25
CA TRP A 113 -6.54 -6.39 -10.89
C TRP A 113 -5.76 -5.57 -9.88
N ALA A 114 -6.42 -4.58 -9.25
CA ALA A 114 -5.82 -3.67 -8.29
C ALA A 114 -5.06 -4.38 -7.16
N GLU A 115 -5.63 -5.47 -6.62
CA GLU A 115 -5.02 -6.19 -5.50
C GLU A 115 -3.71 -6.91 -5.89
N ALA A 116 -3.54 -7.31 -7.14
CA ALA A 116 -2.28 -7.89 -7.60
C ALA A 116 -1.14 -6.88 -7.52
N TRP A 117 -1.39 -5.64 -7.94
CA TRP A 117 -0.44 -4.53 -7.79
C TRP A 117 -0.20 -4.20 -6.32
N ASN A 118 -1.25 -4.12 -5.49
CA ASN A 118 -1.13 -3.87 -4.06
C ASN A 118 -0.27 -4.92 -3.35
N LYS A 119 -0.46 -6.21 -3.60
CA LYS A 119 0.36 -7.27 -3.00
C LYS A 119 1.82 -7.21 -3.46
N ARG A 120 2.07 -6.91 -4.74
CA ARG A 120 3.44 -6.74 -5.23
C ARG A 120 4.11 -5.52 -4.62
N GLY A 121 3.39 -4.40 -4.48
CA GLY A 121 3.86 -3.19 -3.79
C GLY A 121 4.15 -3.43 -2.31
N THR A 122 3.30 -4.20 -1.63
CA THR A 122 3.52 -4.62 -0.24
C THR A 122 4.80 -5.44 -0.10
N LEU A 123 5.03 -6.40 -1.00
CA LEU A 123 6.27 -7.19 -1.02
C LEU A 123 7.49 -6.28 -1.26
N ALA A 124 7.42 -5.37 -2.23
CA ALA A 124 8.49 -4.41 -2.51
C ALA A 124 8.79 -3.51 -1.29
N PHE A 125 7.74 -3.07 -0.56
CA PHE A 125 7.91 -2.31 0.69
C PHE A 125 8.65 -3.11 1.77
N VAL A 126 8.29 -4.37 1.99
CA VAL A 126 8.96 -5.24 2.97
C VAL A 126 10.43 -5.44 2.59
N GLU A 127 10.74 -5.57 1.31
CA GLU A 127 12.11 -5.69 0.79
C GLU A 127 12.87 -4.36 0.73
N LYS A 128 12.27 -3.25 1.19
CA LYS A 128 12.84 -1.89 1.16
C LYS A 128 13.14 -1.38 -0.24
N ARG A 129 12.34 -1.79 -1.20
CA ARG A 129 12.36 -1.36 -2.61
C ARG A 129 11.28 -0.30 -2.83
N ASP A 130 11.41 0.83 -2.11
CA ASP A 130 10.38 1.87 -2.05
C ASP A 130 9.98 2.43 -3.43
N GLY A 131 10.92 2.55 -4.37
CA GLY A 131 10.64 3.00 -5.72
C GLY A 131 9.68 2.08 -6.49
N ASP A 132 9.83 0.76 -6.32
CA ASP A 132 8.95 -0.23 -6.93
C ASP A 132 7.61 -0.27 -6.20
N ALA A 133 7.62 -0.19 -4.86
CA ALA A 133 6.41 -0.11 -4.06
C ALA A 133 5.54 1.10 -4.44
N LEU A 134 6.14 2.27 -4.64
CA LEU A 134 5.44 3.47 -5.11
C LEU A 134 4.82 3.30 -6.49
N ALA A 135 5.52 2.61 -7.42
CA ALA A 135 4.97 2.33 -8.75
C ALA A 135 3.72 1.45 -8.67
N ASP A 136 3.75 0.44 -7.82
CA ASP A 136 2.65 -0.50 -7.67
C ASP A 136 1.47 0.12 -6.89
N ILE A 137 1.74 0.96 -5.89
CA ILE A 137 0.72 1.77 -5.21
C ILE A 137 0.03 2.71 -6.20
N GLU A 138 0.78 3.38 -7.06
CA GLU A 138 0.22 4.23 -8.11
C GLU A 138 -0.78 3.45 -8.97
N GLN A 139 -0.40 2.27 -9.50
CA GLN A 139 -1.29 1.43 -10.29
C GLN A 139 -2.51 0.97 -9.49
N THR A 140 -2.33 0.57 -8.24
CA THR A 140 -3.42 0.18 -7.35
C THR A 140 -4.46 1.29 -7.23
N LEU A 141 -4.01 2.54 -6.95
CA LEU A 141 -4.90 3.68 -6.74
C LEU A 141 -5.53 4.23 -8.02
N LEU A 142 -4.92 4.01 -9.17
CA LEU A 142 -5.52 4.31 -10.47
C LEU A 142 -6.69 3.37 -10.78
N LEU A 143 -6.62 2.11 -10.37
CA LEU A 143 -7.64 1.08 -10.57
C LEU A 143 -8.73 1.15 -9.48
N GLU A 144 -8.34 1.23 -8.19
CA GLU A 144 -9.24 1.32 -7.04
C GLU A 144 -8.89 2.52 -6.15
N PRO A 145 -9.49 3.68 -6.40
CA PRO A 145 -9.23 4.89 -5.61
C PRO A 145 -9.57 4.80 -4.12
N ARG A 146 -10.39 3.82 -3.72
CA ARG A 146 -10.79 3.58 -2.33
C ARG A 146 -9.89 2.57 -1.62
N HIS A 147 -8.76 2.19 -2.21
CA HIS A 147 -7.88 1.18 -1.65
C HIS A 147 -7.09 1.71 -0.44
N PHE A 148 -7.76 1.78 0.72
CA PHE A 148 -7.19 2.35 1.95
C PHE A 148 -5.88 1.69 2.38
N GLY A 149 -5.68 0.39 2.10
CA GLY A 149 -4.41 -0.30 2.37
C GLY A 149 -3.25 0.25 1.52
N ALA A 150 -3.48 0.55 0.24
CA ALA A 150 -2.46 1.16 -0.62
C ALA A 150 -2.14 2.61 -0.20
N VAL A 151 -3.17 3.39 0.19
CA VAL A 151 -2.99 4.75 0.73
C VAL A 151 -2.17 4.72 2.03
N SER A 152 -2.51 3.79 2.94
CA SER A 152 -1.75 3.60 4.19
C SER A 152 -0.31 3.16 3.92
N GLY A 153 -0.11 2.25 2.96
CA GLY A 153 1.23 1.82 2.51
C GLY A 153 2.08 2.98 1.97
N PHE A 154 1.47 3.89 1.22
CA PHE A 154 2.13 5.13 0.80
C PHE A 154 2.55 5.99 1.99
N GLY A 155 1.66 6.16 2.99
CA GLY A 155 1.98 6.86 4.23
C GLY A 155 3.18 6.25 4.96
N GLN A 156 3.27 4.92 5.03
CA GLN A 156 4.41 4.21 5.62
C GLN A 156 5.73 4.45 4.86
N ILE A 157 5.68 4.50 3.52
CA ILE A 157 6.86 4.85 2.71
C ILE A 157 7.30 6.29 3.01
N CYS A 158 6.36 7.23 3.10
CA CYS A 158 6.64 8.61 3.47
C CYS A 158 7.30 8.72 4.86
N LEU A 159 6.79 7.98 5.87
CA LEU A 159 7.42 7.91 7.20
C LEU A 159 8.87 7.42 7.11
N ARG A 160 9.10 6.33 6.41
CA ARG A 160 10.44 5.77 6.22
C ARG A 160 11.40 6.73 5.51
N ALA A 161 10.87 7.56 4.61
CA ALA A 161 11.61 8.61 3.89
C ALA A 161 11.80 9.90 4.72
N GLY A 162 11.23 10.01 5.92
CA GLY A 162 11.25 11.22 6.74
C GLY A 162 10.31 12.33 6.25
N ARG A 163 9.38 12.02 5.33
CA ARG A 163 8.40 12.93 4.74
C ARG A 163 7.12 12.92 5.61
N LEU A 164 7.24 13.52 6.82
CA LEU A 164 6.21 13.41 7.88
C LEU A 164 4.90 14.12 7.51
N ALA A 165 4.96 15.25 6.80
CA ALA A 165 3.77 15.98 6.38
C ALA A 165 2.97 15.18 5.33
N GLU A 166 3.65 14.56 4.39
CA GLU A 166 3.06 13.71 3.36
C GLU A 166 2.52 12.39 3.93
N ALA A 167 3.24 11.82 4.90
CA ALA A 167 2.75 10.65 5.63
C ALA A 167 1.43 10.96 6.35
N ARG A 168 1.37 12.09 7.05
CA ARG A 168 0.16 12.54 7.75
C ARG A 168 -0.99 12.79 6.77
N ALA A 169 -0.74 13.45 5.65
CA ALA A 169 -1.75 13.70 4.62
C ALA A 169 -2.30 12.38 4.06
N ALA A 170 -1.42 11.41 3.74
CA ALA A 170 -1.84 10.10 3.26
C ALA A 170 -2.69 9.35 4.28
N PHE A 171 -2.29 9.32 5.55
CA PHE A 171 -3.06 8.66 6.61
C PHE A 171 -4.42 9.32 6.84
N GLN A 172 -4.51 10.65 6.74
CA GLN A 172 -5.80 11.35 6.80
C GLN A 172 -6.72 10.97 5.63
N VAL A 173 -6.17 10.79 4.42
CA VAL A 173 -6.94 10.28 3.27
C VAL A 173 -7.37 8.84 3.51
N ALA A 174 -6.49 7.96 4.04
CA ALA A 174 -6.87 6.58 4.38
C ALA A 174 -8.03 6.55 5.39
N LEU A 175 -7.99 7.39 6.44
CA LEU A 175 -9.06 7.52 7.43
C LEU A 175 -10.35 8.11 6.86
N SER A 176 -10.29 8.93 5.82
CA SER A 176 -11.49 9.41 5.14
C SER A 176 -12.20 8.32 4.33
N ILE A 177 -11.48 7.25 3.94
CA ILE A 177 -12.02 6.08 3.23
C ILE A 177 -12.48 5.02 4.23
N ASN A 178 -11.65 4.71 5.23
CA ASN A 178 -11.94 3.79 6.32
C ASN A 178 -11.63 4.47 7.68
N PRO A 179 -12.65 5.00 8.38
CA PRO A 179 -12.45 5.70 9.66
C PRO A 179 -11.97 4.80 10.80
N HIS A 180 -12.07 3.47 10.64
CA HIS A 180 -11.84 2.48 11.70
C HIS A 180 -10.41 1.91 11.72
N LEU A 181 -9.49 2.43 10.91
CA LEU A 181 -8.07 2.03 10.89
C LEU A 181 -7.35 2.53 12.15
N LEU A 182 -7.41 1.77 13.26
CA LEU A 182 -6.88 2.18 14.57
C LEU A 182 -5.40 2.57 14.51
N GLY A 183 -4.52 1.73 13.95
CA GLY A 183 -3.09 2.03 13.86
C GLY A 183 -2.76 3.23 12.96
N VAL A 184 -3.60 3.54 11.98
CA VAL A 184 -3.46 4.74 11.15
C VAL A 184 -3.88 5.99 11.93
N ARG A 185 -4.94 5.89 12.76
CA ARG A 185 -5.39 6.97 13.64
C ARG A 185 -4.30 7.34 14.64
N GLU A 186 -3.73 6.34 15.31
CA GLU A 186 -2.61 6.51 16.24
C GLU A 186 -1.42 7.21 15.57
N ALA A 187 -1.05 6.78 14.36
CA ALA A 187 0.02 7.41 13.59
C ALA A 187 -0.27 8.89 13.25
N VAL A 188 -1.51 9.25 12.94
CA VAL A 188 -1.90 10.65 12.69
C VAL A 188 -1.79 11.49 13.95
N GLU A 189 -2.20 10.94 15.10
CA GLU A 189 -2.10 11.60 16.42
C GLU A 189 -0.63 11.84 16.81
N GLU A 190 0.22 10.84 16.67
CA GLU A 190 1.66 10.95 16.93
C GLU A 190 2.33 12.00 16.04
N LEU A 191 2.01 12.01 14.75
CA LEU A 191 2.52 13.00 13.80
C LEU A 191 2.00 14.42 14.09
N GLY A 192 0.80 14.54 14.66
CA GLY A 192 0.22 15.82 15.09
C GLY A 192 0.80 16.35 16.40
N ALA A 193 1.20 15.46 17.29
CA ALA A 193 1.78 15.80 18.59
C ALA A 193 3.26 16.22 18.51
N THR A 194 3.95 15.89 17.40
CA THR A 194 5.36 16.26 17.19
C THR A 194 5.44 17.80 17.04
N PRO A 195 6.06 18.54 17.99
CA PRO A 195 6.19 19.98 17.86
C PRO A 195 6.99 20.28 16.60
N HIS A 196 6.45 21.15 15.74
CA HIS A 196 7.24 21.70 14.64
C HIS A 196 8.53 22.25 15.24
N LEU A 197 9.67 21.65 14.94
CA LEU A 197 10.96 22.25 15.18
C LEU A 197 10.93 23.64 14.56
N ARG A 198 10.76 24.66 15.41
CA ARG A 198 10.86 26.06 14.99
C ARG A 198 12.27 26.22 14.46
N LEU A 199 12.38 26.30 13.14
CA LEU A 199 13.61 26.77 12.51
C LEU A 199 13.83 28.22 12.96
N HIS A 200 14.84 28.40 13.82
CA HIS A 200 15.42 29.68 14.13
C HIS A 200 16.52 29.98 13.10
#